data_aae23075a81276b2ab365f7bfd1abd9f
#
_entry.id   aae23075a81276b2ab365f7bfd1abd9f
#
_cell.length_a   1.000
_cell.length_b   1.000
_cell.length_c   1.000
_cell.angle_alpha   90.00
_cell.angle_beta   90.00
_cell.angle_gamma   90.00
#
_symmetry.space_group_name_H-M   'P 1'
#
loop_
_entity.id
_entity.type
_entity.pdbx_description
1 polymer ?
#
loop_
_entity_poly.entity_id
_entity_poly.type
_entity_poly.pdbx_seq_one_letter_code
_entity_poly.pdbx_strand_id
1 'polypeptide(L)'
;MRLCWQALAVVFLAAPSIAEPYGGRLLQDVRKSQAIIAVANEDQPQQPDTDILALPSGKCSTLKIAGRDFACRAVAFYQNEQGRANFVVALDDPADGSHIVTFSGDNGHREKDDLYELQVDRMLLNSRDRPKVDGLPVPAVELSTGTCRQLGNLKTTGISSIACTATDRNGKGYELRFESDGSPTTVRRIVRSPLVSERRRTKQIEQLKCRYKADAAKILPRDRTAYIIGCLEEEDSQKPATDQ
;
A
#
# COMPACT_ATOMS: atom_id res chain seq x y z
N MET A 1 -25.42 -51.64 -33.76
CA MET A 1 -26.84 -51.81 -34.28
C MET A 1 -27.74 -50.80 -33.59
N ARG A 2 -28.52 -50.14 -34.44
CA ARG A 2 -29.70 -49.26 -34.17
C ARG A 2 -29.43 -47.81 -33.82
N LEU A 3 -29.48 -47.03 -34.91
CA LEU A 3 -29.83 -45.60 -34.99
C LEU A 3 -31.21 -45.33 -34.41
N CYS A 4 -31.36 -44.18 -33.73
CA CYS A 4 -32.66 -43.54 -33.58
C CYS A 4 -32.46 -42.03 -33.88
N TRP A 5 -32.95 -41.66 -35.06
CA TRP A 5 -33.17 -40.29 -35.52
C TRP A 5 -34.43 -39.75 -34.85
N GLN A 6 -34.42 -38.57 -34.28
CA GLN A 6 -35.61 -37.78 -34.07
C GLN A 6 -35.39 -36.38 -34.60
N ALA A 7 -36.20 -36.07 -35.60
CA ALA A 7 -36.32 -34.76 -36.22
C ALA A 7 -37.11 -33.82 -35.31
N LEU A 8 -36.60 -32.61 -35.05
CA LEU A 8 -37.35 -31.53 -34.41
C LEU A 8 -37.72 -30.48 -35.45
N ALA A 9 -39.03 -30.33 -35.65
CA ALA A 9 -39.66 -29.37 -36.53
C ALA A 9 -39.51 -27.93 -35.97
N VAL A 10 -39.05 -27.02 -36.82
CA VAL A 10 -38.97 -25.58 -36.55
C VAL A 10 -40.30 -24.96 -36.98
N VAL A 11 -41.05 -24.42 -36.02
CA VAL A 11 -42.28 -23.64 -36.27
C VAL A 11 -41.88 -22.16 -36.32
N PHE A 12 -41.95 -21.55 -37.51
CA PHE A 12 -41.88 -20.11 -37.70
C PHE A 12 -43.21 -19.47 -37.33
N LEU A 13 -43.23 -18.66 -36.29
CA LEU A 13 -44.32 -17.74 -35.99
C LEU A 13 -43.97 -16.35 -36.52
N ALA A 14 -44.64 -15.90 -37.54
CA ALA A 14 -44.57 -14.54 -38.05
C ALA A 14 -45.33 -13.59 -37.10
N ALA A 15 -44.65 -12.55 -36.61
CA ALA A 15 -45.28 -11.46 -35.88
C ALA A 15 -45.53 -10.26 -36.82
N PRO A 16 -46.67 -9.55 -36.70
CA PRO A 16 -46.98 -8.41 -37.54
C PRO A 16 -46.23 -7.17 -37.10
N SER A 17 -45.68 -6.46 -38.09
CA SER A 17 -45.06 -5.15 -37.94
C SER A 17 -46.12 -4.09 -37.65
N ILE A 18 -46.08 -3.47 -36.51
CA ILE A 18 -46.81 -2.22 -36.22
C ILE A 18 -45.79 -1.07 -36.35
N ALA A 19 -45.94 -0.25 -37.41
CA ALA A 19 -45.21 0.99 -37.59
C ALA A 19 -45.88 2.10 -36.77
N GLU A 20 -45.21 2.61 -35.77
CA GLU A 20 -45.58 3.86 -35.10
C GLU A 20 -44.71 5.02 -35.57
N PRO A 21 -45.30 6.21 -35.77
CA PRO A 21 -44.58 7.36 -36.32
C PRO A 21 -43.74 8.02 -35.24
N TYR A 22 -42.40 7.97 -35.38
CA TYR A 22 -41.47 8.71 -34.58
C TYR A 22 -41.50 10.21 -34.96
N GLY A 23 -42.16 10.99 -34.14
CA GLY A 23 -42.19 12.45 -34.21
C GLY A 23 -42.03 13.06 -32.84
N GLY A 24 -40.86 13.64 -32.57
CA GLY A 24 -40.79 14.81 -31.73
C GLY A 24 -40.71 14.66 -30.21
N ARG A 25 -39.74 13.89 -29.64
CA ARG A 25 -39.43 13.98 -28.19
C ARG A 25 -37.94 13.83 -27.82
N LEU A 26 -37.03 13.94 -28.75
CA LEU A 26 -35.61 13.67 -28.52
C LEU A 26 -34.75 14.90 -28.11
N LEU A 27 -35.34 16.06 -27.87
CA LEU A 27 -34.56 17.28 -27.52
C LEU A 27 -34.76 17.80 -26.09
N GLN A 28 -35.62 17.16 -25.28
CA GLN A 28 -35.82 17.57 -23.87
C GLN A 28 -35.09 16.69 -22.85
N ASP A 29 -34.72 15.46 -23.20
CA ASP A 29 -34.01 14.55 -22.25
C ASP A 29 -32.49 14.78 -22.17
N VAL A 30 -31.87 15.39 -23.17
CA VAL A 30 -30.41 15.68 -23.16
C VAL A 30 -30.06 16.78 -22.18
N ARG A 31 -30.99 17.73 -21.89
CA ARG A 31 -30.75 18.80 -20.89
C ARG A 31 -30.87 18.34 -19.44
N LYS A 32 -31.64 17.26 -19.19
CA LYS A 32 -31.77 16.70 -17.82
C LYS A 32 -30.58 15.83 -17.41
N SER A 33 -29.90 15.17 -18.37
CA SER A 33 -28.73 14.34 -18.09
C SER A 33 -27.46 15.16 -17.80
N GLN A 34 -27.36 16.40 -18.29
CA GLN A 34 -26.19 17.25 -17.98
C GLN A 34 -26.28 17.92 -16.60
N ALA A 35 -27.46 18.04 -16.01
CA ALA A 35 -27.62 18.59 -14.65
C ALA A 35 -27.33 17.61 -13.53
N ILE A 36 -27.23 16.29 -13.81
CA ILE A 36 -26.96 15.26 -12.80
C ILE A 36 -25.45 15.01 -12.62
N ILE A 37 -24.61 15.42 -13.59
CA ILE A 37 -23.16 15.21 -13.51
C ILE A 37 -22.44 16.34 -12.73
N ALA A 38 -23.09 17.48 -12.50
CA ALA A 38 -22.48 18.63 -11.86
C ALA A 38 -22.68 18.72 -10.33
N VAL A 39 -23.40 17.79 -9.69
CA VAL A 39 -23.70 17.84 -8.23
C VAL A 39 -23.06 16.69 -7.44
N ALA A 40 -22.27 15.83 -8.07
CA ALA A 40 -21.68 14.66 -7.42
C ALA A 40 -20.24 14.87 -6.90
N ASN A 41 -19.73 16.10 -6.82
CA ASN A 41 -18.33 16.36 -6.39
C ASN A 41 -18.16 17.38 -5.24
N GLU A 42 -19.22 17.74 -4.53
CA GLU A 42 -19.08 18.55 -3.31
C GLU A 42 -19.78 17.81 -2.18
N ASP A 43 -19.01 17.46 -1.13
CA ASP A 43 -19.36 16.79 0.13
C ASP A 43 -19.28 15.24 0.17
N GLN A 44 -18.21 14.64 -0.36
CA GLN A 44 -17.68 13.50 0.37
C GLN A 44 -16.85 14.05 1.55
N PRO A 45 -17.25 13.79 2.81
CA PRO A 45 -16.40 14.12 3.94
C PRO A 45 -15.06 13.41 3.68
N GLN A 46 -13.98 14.21 3.53
CA GLN A 46 -12.63 13.66 3.39
C GLN A 46 -12.45 12.70 4.55
N GLN A 47 -12.40 11.40 4.24
CA GLN A 47 -12.14 10.40 5.26
C GLN A 47 -10.84 10.83 5.96
N PRO A 48 -10.85 10.98 7.28
CA PRO A 48 -9.64 11.40 7.99
C PRO A 48 -8.52 10.44 7.62
N ASP A 49 -7.34 10.99 7.34
CA ASP A 49 -6.13 10.24 7.03
C ASP A 49 -5.97 9.08 8.02
N THR A 50 -6.15 7.86 7.55
CA THR A 50 -6.22 6.69 8.41
C THR A 50 -5.17 5.67 8.00
N ASP A 51 -4.23 5.40 8.90
CA ASP A 51 -3.35 4.25 8.76
C ASP A 51 -4.08 2.95 9.13
N ILE A 52 -3.78 1.88 8.45
CA ILE A 52 -4.31 0.54 8.74
C ILE A 52 -3.16 -0.34 9.19
N LEU A 53 -3.29 -0.94 10.37
CA LEU A 53 -2.41 -1.98 10.88
C LEU A 53 -3.22 -3.26 11.09
N ALA A 54 -2.82 -4.35 10.45
CA ALA A 54 -3.44 -5.65 10.60
C ALA A 54 -2.39 -6.67 11.09
N LEU A 55 -2.75 -7.42 12.12
CA LEU A 55 -1.90 -8.41 12.77
C LEU A 55 -2.62 -9.77 12.68
N PRO A 56 -2.32 -10.59 11.66
CA PRO A 56 -2.79 -11.96 11.60
C PRO A 56 -2.02 -12.83 12.58
N SER A 57 -2.69 -13.84 13.16
CA SER A 57 -2.07 -14.92 13.91
C SER A 57 -1.75 -16.08 12.97
N GLY A 58 -0.60 -16.74 13.17
CA GLY A 58 -0.17 -17.84 12.31
C GLY A 58 1.34 -18.05 12.33
N LYS A 59 1.88 -18.70 11.31
CA LYS A 59 3.30 -19.03 11.20
C LYS A 59 3.84 -18.81 9.80
N CYS A 60 5.15 -18.54 9.71
CA CYS A 60 5.84 -18.57 8.44
C CYS A 60 6.28 -20.00 8.12
N SER A 61 5.92 -20.47 6.93
CA SER A 61 6.47 -21.71 6.37
C SER A 61 7.80 -21.46 5.66
N THR A 62 8.04 -20.21 5.20
CA THR A 62 9.29 -19.81 4.56
C THR A 62 9.57 -18.33 4.92
N LEU A 63 10.81 -18.05 5.32
CA LEU A 63 11.35 -16.70 5.38
C LEU A 63 12.82 -16.74 4.94
N LYS A 64 13.09 -16.17 3.76
CA LYS A 64 14.47 -16.03 3.25
C LYS A 64 14.84 -14.56 3.12
N ILE A 65 16.03 -14.22 3.61
CA ILE A 65 16.57 -12.87 3.56
C ILE A 65 17.98 -12.95 2.96
N ALA A 66 18.18 -12.36 1.80
CA ALA A 66 19.43 -12.43 1.06
C ALA A 66 19.92 -13.89 0.85
N GLY A 67 18.97 -14.80 0.56
CA GLY A 67 19.21 -16.22 0.32
C GLY A 67 19.42 -17.08 1.57
N ARG A 68 19.36 -16.54 2.79
CA ARG A 68 19.47 -17.29 4.04
C ARG A 68 18.09 -17.51 4.67
N ASP A 69 17.88 -18.69 5.25
CA ASP A 69 16.65 -19.05 5.94
C ASP A 69 16.62 -18.45 7.36
N PHE A 70 15.45 -17.96 7.75
CA PHE A 70 15.16 -17.44 9.10
C PHE A 70 13.82 -17.95 9.59
N ALA A 71 13.64 -18.00 10.91
CA ALA A 71 12.33 -18.15 11.52
C ALA A 71 11.67 -16.78 11.70
N CYS A 72 10.33 -16.71 11.59
CA CYS A 72 9.61 -15.50 11.90
C CYS A 72 8.84 -15.63 13.22
N ARG A 73 8.78 -14.52 13.97
CA ARG A 73 8.02 -14.40 15.21
C ARG A 73 6.63 -13.84 14.95
N ALA A 74 6.50 -12.87 14.05
CA ALA A 74 5.23 -12.23 13.72
C ALA A 74 5.27 -11.61 12.33
N VAL A 75 4.08 -11.52 11.71
CA VAL A 75 3.87 -10.80 10.47
C VAL A 75 2.79 -9.75 10.68
N ALA A 76 2.94 -8.58 10.05
CA ALA A 76 1.96 -7.51 10.05
C ALA A 76 1.77 -6.95 8.64
N PHE A 77 0.55 -6.52 8.33
CA PHE A 77 0.27 -5.65 7.21
C PHE A 77 0.06 -4.24 7.73
N TYR A 78 0.76 -3.27 7.15
CA TYR A 78 0.61 -1.86 7.45
C TYR A 78 0.43 -1.06 6.17
N GLN A 79 -0.62 -0.26 6.10
CA GLN A 79 -0.85 0.68 5.01
C GLN A 79 -1.01 2.09 5.59
N ASN A 80 -0.24 3.04 5.05
CA ASN A 80 -0.37 4.43 5.46
C ASN A 80 -1.49 5.15 4.69
N GLU A 81 -1.83 6.34 5.13
CA GLU A 81 -2.82 7.24 4.53
C GLU A 81 -2.55 7.57 3.05
N GLN A 82 -1.28 7.50 2.62
CA GLN A 82 -0.83 7.80 1.25
C GLN A 82 -0.92 6.58 0.33
N GLY A 83 -1.39 5.44 0.85
CA GLY A 83 -1.55 4.21 0.09
C GLY A 83 -0.31 3.30 0.06
N ARG A 84 0.86 3.72 0.63
CA ARG A 84 2.01 2.84 0.73
C ARG A 84 1.71 1.69 1.67
N ALA A 85 1.87 0.47 1.15
CA ALA A 85 1.66 -0.75 1.91
C ALA A 85 2.99 -1.43 2.25
N ASN A 86 2.98 -2.13 3.38
CA ASN A 86 4.13 -2.77 3.96
C ASN A 86 3.73 -4.12 4.55
N PHE A 87 4.41 -5.18 4.14
CA PHE A 87 4.38 -6.46 4.85
C PHE A 87 5.60 -6.54 5.73
N VAL A 88 5.38 -6.40 7.03
CA VAL A 88 6.40 -6.31 8.07
C VAL A 88 6.58 -7.66 8.73
N VAL A 89 7.80 -8.15 8.80
CA VAL A 89 8.13 -9.45 9.39
C VAL A 89 9.12 -9.24 10.52
N ALA A 90 8.73 -9.60 11.75
CA ALA A 90 9.63 -9.69 12.88
C ALA A 90 10.29 -11.07 12.88
N LEU A 91 11.62 -11.10 12.88
CA LEU A 91 12.37 -12.35 12.91
C LEU A 91 12.38 -12.93 14.32
N ASP A 92 12.44 -14.25 14.39
CA ASP A 92 12.70 -14.95 15.64
C ASP A 92 14.22 -15.05 15.82
N ASP A 93 14.81 -13.92 16.25
CA ASP A 93 16.24 -13.78 16.51
C ASP A 93 16.45 -13.54 18.02
N PRO A 94 16.93 -14.56 18.77
CA PRO A 94 17.16 -14.40 20.21
C PRO A 94 18.19 -13.33 20.54
N ALA A 95 19.10 -13.02 19.61
CA ALA A 95 20.14 -12.03 19.82
C ALA A 95 19.66 -10.61 19.51
N ASP A 96 18.61 -10.45 18.68
CA ASP A 96 18.12 -9.13 18.26
C ASP A 96 16.60 -9.09 18.09
N GLY A 97 15.88 -8.75 19.15
CA GLY A 97 14.43 -8.58 19.11
C GLY A 97 13.92 -7.45 18.22
N SER A 98 14.81 -6.58 17.71
CA SER A 98 14.49 -5.51 16.76
C SER A 98 14.75 -5.89 15.28
N HIS A 99 15.12 -7.14 15.01
CA HIS A 99 15.38 -7.63 13.67
C HIS A 99 14.07 -7.74 12.88
N ILE A 100 13.86 -6.79 11.99
CA ILE A 100 12.62 -6.62 11.21
C ILE A 100 12.98 -6.46 9.75
N VAL A 101 12.22 -7.16 8.89
CA VAL A 101 12.29 -7.02 7.45
C VAL A 101 10.93 -6.60 6.91
N THR A 102 10.93 -5.67 5.95
CA THR A 102 9.69 -5.15 5.38
C THR A 102 9.75 -5.16 3.87
N PHE A 103 8.74 -5.77 3.25
CA PHE A 103 8.42 -5.64 1.83
C PHE A 103 7.53 -4.41 1.66
N SER A 104 7.97 -3.40 0.93
CA SER A 104 7.28 -2.12 0.81
C SER A 104 7.01 -1.73 -0.63
N GLY A 105 5.85 -1.11 -0.89
CA GLY A 105 5.47 -0.62 -2.21
C GLY A 105 4.31 0.38 -2.17
N ASP A 106 4.12 1.13 -3.26
CA ASP A 106 3.10 2.18 -3.38
C ASP A 106 1.88 1.75 -4.21
N ASN A 107 2.00 0.69 -5.03
CA ASN A 107 1.00 0.29 -6.02
C ASN A 107 0.21 -0.94 -5.59
N GLY A 108 -0.24 -0.94 -4.32
CA GLY A 108 -1.08 -2.02 -3.81
C GLY A 108 -2.53 -1.86 -4.27
N HIS A 109 -3.13 -2.94 -4.77
CA HIS A 109 -4.51 -2.95 -5.23
C HIS A 109 -5.21 -4.27 -4.87
N ARG A 110 -6.54 -4.24 -4.83
CA ARG A 110 -7.34 -5.45 -4.71
C ARG A 110 -7.76 -5.91 -6.09
N GLU A 111 -7.31 -7.10 -6.45
CA GLU A 111 -7.72 -7.77 -7.70
C GLU A 111 -9.12 -8.38 -7.57
N LYS A 112 -9.41 -8.93 -6.39
CA LYS A 112 -10.69 -9.53 -5.99
C LYS A 112 -10.98 -9.17 -4.53
N ASP A 113 -12.16 -9.45 -4.05
CA ASP A 113 -12.54 -9.14 -2.67
C ASP A 113 -11.61 -9.76 -1.63
N ASP A 114 -11.03 -10.92 -1.93
CA ASP A 114 -10.15 -11.70 -1.07
C ASP A 114 -8.68 -11.70 -1.51
N LEU A 115 -8.31 -11.03 -2.61
CA LEU A 115 -6.93 -10.97 -3.12
C LEU A 115 -6.42 -9.54 -3.19
N TYR A 116 -5.40 -9.24 -2.38
CA TYR A 116 -4.65 -8.00 -2.45
C TYR A 116 -3.25 -8.27 -3.01
N GLU A 117 -2.84 -7.49 -4.01
CA GLU A 117 -1.51 -7.55 -4.62
C GLU A 117 -0.77 -6.24 -4.43
N LEU A 118 0.53 -6.34 -4.08
CA LEU A 118 1.44 -5.22 -3.90
C LEU A 118 2.68 -5.44 -4.76
N GLN A 119 3.00 -4.47 -5.61
CA GLN A 119 4.31 -4.41 -6.27
C GLN A 119 5.35 -3.86 -5.29
N VAL A 120 6.35 -4.67 -4.97
CA VAL A 120 7.44 -4.29 -4.07
C VAL A 120 8.44 -3.41 -4.82
N ASP A 121 8.72 -2.22 -4.30
CA ASP A 121 9.72 -1.29 -4.84
C ASP A 121 10.99 -1.23 -3.98
N ARG A 122 10.92 -1.67 -2.73
CA ARG A 122 12.05 -1.70 -1.79
C ARG A 122 11.86 -2.68 -0.65
N MET A 123 12.99 -3.14 -0.14
CA MET A 123 13.10 -3.83 1.14
C MET A 123 13.61 -2.86 2.21
N LEU A 124 13.04 -2.93 3.42
CA LEU A 124 13.55 -2.20 4.60
C LEU A 124 14.08 -3.23 5.57
N LEU A 125 15.36 -3.11 5.94
CA LEU A 125 16.06 -4.05 6.81
C LEU A 125 16.46 -3.33 8.10
N ASN A 126 15.89 -3.74 9.22
CA ASN A 126 16.14 -3.17 10.52
C ASN A 126 16.79 -4.18 11.48
N SER A 127 17.71 -3.69 12.32
CA SER A 127 18.34 -4.45 13.41
C SER A 127 18.83 -3.49 14.47
N ARG A 128 19.20 -3.98 15.65
CA ARG A 128 19.73 -3.14 16.72
C ARG A 128 21.07 -2.47 16.39
N ASP A 129 21.84 -3.06 15.47
CA ASP A 129 23.15 -2.54 15.05
C ASP A 129 23.05 -1.42 14.01
N ARG A 130 21.81 -1.09 13.59
CA ARG A 130 21.57 0.03 12.68
C ARG A 130 21.79 1.38 13.37
N PRO A 131 22.24 2.41 12.61
CA PRO A 131 22.28 3.78 13.11
C PRO A 131 20.94 4.19 13.69
N LYS A 132 20.96 4.94 14.78
CA LYS A 132 19.75 5.40 15.47
C LYS A 132 19.59 6.91 15.30
N VAL A 133 18.33 7.34 15.08
CA VAL A 133 17.91 8.74 15.12
C VAL A 133 16.79 8.82 16.16
N ASP A 134 16.93 9.71 17.12
CA ASP A 134 16.00 9.85 18.28
C ASP A 134 15.76 8.51 19.02
N GLY A 135 16.82 7.70 19.16
CA GLY A 135 16.76 6.39 19.82
C GLY A 135 16.16 5.27 19.00
N LEU A 136 15.61 5.55 17.81
CA LEU A 136 15.01 4.56 16.92
C LEU A 136 15.99 4.15 15.81
N PRO A 137 16.15 2.85 15.53
CA PRO A 137 17.03 2.39 14.46
C PRO A 137 16.47 2.81 13.10
N VAL A 138 17.37 3.31 12.24
CA VAL A 138 17.06 3.70 10.86
C VAL A 138 17.26 2.48 9.96
N PRO A 139 16.19 1.96 9.33
CA PRO A 139 16.31 0.81 8.44
C PRO A 139 17.26 1.05 7.25
N ALA A 140 18.00 0.03 6.85
CA ALA A 140 18.60 0.04 5.52
C ALA A 140 17.50 -0.06 4.46
N VAL A 141 17.62 0.71 3.40
CA VAL A 141 16.71 0.72 2.28
C VAL A 141 17.41 0.07 1.08
N GLU A 142 16.91 -1.10 0.65
CA GLU A 142 17.41 -1.81 -0.52
C GLU A 142 16.36 -1.74 -1.63
N LEU A 143 16.65 -0.99 -2.70
CA LEU A 143 15.77 -0.93 -3.86
C LEU A 143 15.63 -2.31 -4.47
N SER A 144 14.41 -2.78 -4.60
CA SER A 144 14.09 -4.15 -4.95
C SER A 144 12.89 -4.18 -5.91
N THR A 145 12.76 -5.27 -6.64
CA THR A 145 11.60 -5.53 -7.48
C THR A 145 11.00 -6.86 -7.08
N GLY A 146 9.68 -6.89 -6.91
CA GLY A 146 8.99 -8.10 -6.49
C GLY A 146 7.51 -7.91 -6.33
N THR A 147 6.84 -8.91 -5.74
CA THR A 147 5.39 -8.90 -5.55
C THR A 147 5.05 -9.55 -4.22
N CYS A 148 4.10 -8.97 -3.50
CA CYS A 148 3.41 -9.60 -2.38
C CYS A 148 1.96 -9.86 -2.75
N ARG A 149 1.45 -11.05 -2.38
CA ARG A 149 0.04 -11.42 -2.48
C ARG A 149 -0.48 -11.76 -1.10
N GLN A 150 -1.62 -11.19 -0.75
CA GLN A 150 -2.33 -11.47 0.48
C GLN A 150 -3.71 -12.02 0.13
N LEU A 151 -4.01 -13.19 0.64
CA LEU A 151 -5.36 -13.76 0.59
C LEU A 151 -6.14 -13.42 1.86
N GLY A 152 -7.44 -13.21 1.69
CA GLY A 152 -8.35 -12.83 2.75
C GLY A 152 -8.70 -11.35 2.74
N ASN A 153 -9.83 -11.03 3.38
CA ASN A 153 -10.39 -9.68 3.40
C ASN A 153 -10.41 -9.14 4.83
N LEU A 154 -9.70 -8.05 5.08
CA LEU A 154 -9.61 -7.40 6.39
C LEU A 154 -10.96 -6.95 6.97
N LYS A 155 -11.98 -6.80 6.12
CA LYS A 155 -13.32 -6.37 6.56
C LYS A 155 -14.21 -7.55 7.00
N THR A 156 -13.91 -8.77 6.57
CA THR A 156 -14.77 -9.94 6.76
C THR A 156 -14.06 -11.11 7.42
N THR A 157 -13.16 -11.78 6.71
CA THR A 157 -12.53 -13.04 7.13
C THR A 157 -11.14 -12.85 7.74
N GLY A 158 -10.54 -11.66 7.62
CA GLY A 158 -9.16 -11.43 7.99
C GLY A 158 -8.17 -11.94 6.93
N ILE A 159 -6.88 -11.93 7.28
CA ILE A 159 -5.80 -12.44 6.43
C ILE A 159 -5.68 -13.94 6.62
N SER A 160 -5.75 -14.71 5.52
CA SER A 160 -5.54 -16.16 5.53
C SER A 160 -4.12 -16.56 5.16
N SER A 161 -3.50 -15.87 4.21
CA SER A 161 -2.09 -16.11 3.85
C SER A 161 -1.43 -14.88 3.24
N ILE A 162 -0.10 -14.84 3.31
CA ILE A 162 0.75 -13.82 2.68
C ILE A 162 1.90 -14.54 1.99
N ALA A 163 2.14 -14.21 0.72
CA ALA A 163 3.29 -14.68 -0.04
C ALA A 163 3.98 -13.48 -0.69
N CYS A 164 5.26 -13.26 -0.37
CA CYS A 164 6.08 -12.21 -0.95
C CYS A 164 7.33 -12.78 -1.57
N THR A 165 7.74 -12.22 -2.70
CA THR A 165 9.06 -12.42 -3.31
C THR A 165 9.61 -11.08 -3.74
N ALA A 166 10.91 -10.85 -3.56
CA ALA A 166 11.60 -9.68 -4.06
C ALA A 166 13.06 -9.98 -4.35
N THR A 167 13.67 -9.21 -5.25
CA THR A 167 15.10 -9.27 -5.54
C THR A 167 15.67 -7.87 -5.56
N ASP A 168 16.77 -7.64 -4.85
CA ASP A 168 17.45 -6.34 -4.85
C ASP A 168 18.32 -6.15 -6.10
N ARG A 169 18.89 -4.95 -6.25
CA ARG A 169 19.75 -4.61 -7.40
C ARG A 169 21.04 -5.44 -7.45
N ASN A 170 21.43 -6.08 -6.35
CA ASN A 170 22.62 -6.93 -6.25
C ASN A 170 22.29 -8.41 -6.48
N GLY A 171 21.04 -8.73 -6.85
CA GLY A 171 20.57 -10.10 -7.07
C GLY A 171 20.28 -10.89 -5.80
N LYS A 172 20.23 -10.26 -4.62
CA LYS A 172 19.84 -10.94 -3.37
C LYS A 172 18.34 -11.15 -3.35
N GLY A 173 17.93 -12.38 -3.12
CA GLY A 173 16.53 -12.78 -3.06
C GLY A 173 15.96 -12.68 -1.65
N TYR A 174 14.67 -12.31 -1.58
CA TYR A 174 13.84 -12.24 -0.37
C TYR A 174 12.56 -13.02 -0.62
N GLU A 175 12.16 -13.87 0.31
CA GLU A 175 10.93 -14.66 0.21
C GLU A 175 10.25 -14.76 1.56
N LEU A 176 8.92 -14.60 1.56
CA LEU A 176 8.03 -14.81 2.71
C LEU A 176 6.87 -15.68 2.27
N ARG A 177 6.57 -16.71 3.06
CA ARG A 177 5.29 -17.44 3.05
C ARG A 177 4.77 -17.55 4.45
N PHE A 178 3.61 -16.95 4.68
CA PHE A 178 2.90 -16.95 5.94
C PHE A 178 1.51 -17.56 5.76
N GLU A 179 1.09 -18.36 6.72
CA GLU A 179 -0.23 -18.97 6.80
C GLU A 179 -0.85 -18.66 8.16
N SER A 180 -2.09 -18.15 8.13
CA SER A 180 -2.88 -17.91 9.34
C SER A 180 -3.29 -19.22 9.97
N ASP A 181 -3.40 -19.22 11.30
CA ASP A 181 -3.96 -20.33 12.09
C ASP A 181 -5.51 -20.31 12.15
N GLY A 182 -6.16 -19.42 11.39
CA GLY A 182 -7.60 -19.23 11.37
C GLY A 182 -8.13 -18.33 12.49
N SER A 183 -7.28 -17.85 13.39
CA SER A 183 -7.67 -16.86 14.39
C SER A 183 -8.02 -15.51 13.72
N PRO A 184 -8.96 -14.74 14.30
CA PRO A 184 -9.33 -13.44 13.77
C PRO A 184 -8.13 -12.49 13.67
N THR A 185 -7.96 -11.85 12.52
CA THR A 185 -6.93 -10.82 12.34
C THR A 185 -7.27 -9.58 13.17
N THR A 186 -6.35 -9.16 14.03
CA THR A 186 -6.50 -7.90 14.76
C THR A 186 -6.25 -6.73 13.80
N VAL A 187 -7.26 -5.90 13.59
CA VAL A 187 -7.16 -4.70 12.72
C VAL A 187 -7.27 -3.45 13.57
N ARG A 188 -6.29 -2.56 13.46
CA ARG A 188 -6.30 -1.24 14.09
C ARG A 188 -6.28 -0.17 13.00
N ARG A 189 -7.17 0.79 13.13
CA ARG A 189 -7.19 2.00 12.31
C ARG A 189 -6.72 3.17 13.16
N ILE A 190 -5.67 3.83 12.71
CA ILE A 190 -5.05 4.95 13.40
C ILE A 190 -5.44 6.21 12.63
N VAL A 191 -6.46 6.90 13.16
CA VAL A 191 -6.88 8.21 12.63
C VAL A 191 -5.83 9.22 13.07
N ARG A 192 -5.20 9.90 12.11
CA ARG A 192 -4.24 10.96 12.40
C ARG A 192 -4.94 12.28 12.55
N SER A 193 -4.53 13.08 13.54
CA SER A 193 -4.97 14.45 13.62
C SER A 193 -4.52 15.24 12.39
N PRO A 194 -5.38 16.04 11.75
CA PRO A 194 -5.00 16.90 10.63
C PRO A 194 -3.77 17.77 10.93
N LEU A 195 -3.64 18.27 12.17
CA LEU A 195 -2.48 19.05 12.62
C LEU A 195 -1.16 18.26 12.60
N VAL A 196 -1.20 16.94 12.84
CA VAL A 196 -0.01 16.09 12.79
C VAL A 196 0.38 15.80 11.33
N SER A 197 -0.59 15.60 10.45
CA SER A 197 -0.33 15.38 9.02
C SER A 197 0.25 16.64 8.37
N GLU A 198 -0.27 17.81 8.72
CA GLU A 198 0.22 19.11 8.22
C GLU A 198 1.65 19.40 8.69
N ARG A 199 1.96 19.22 9.97
CA ARG A 199 3.33 19.33 10.49
C ARG A 199 4.30 18.37 9.79
N ARG A 200 3.85 17.15 9.47
CA ARG A 200 4.68 16.18 8.76
C ARG A 200 4.93 16.59 7.31
N ARG A 201 3.91 17.09 6.61
CA ARG A 201 4.06 17.63 5.24
C ARG A 201 5.05 18.80 5.22
N THR A 202 4.92 19.72 6.17
CA THR A 202 5.84 20.85 6.30
C THR A 202 7.27 20.37 6.49
N LYS A 203 7.53 19.45 7.43
CA LYS A 203 8.87 18.88 7.65
C LYS A 203 9.41 18.15 6.42
N GLN A 204 8.57 17.42 5.67
CA GLN A 204 9.01 16.77 4.43
C GLN A 204 9.39 17.77 3.34
N ILE A 205 8.64 18.86 3.21
CA ILE A 205 8.94 19.96 2.27
C ILE A 205 10.25 20.63 2.65
N GLU A 206 10.48 20.90 3.94
CA GLU A 206 11.74 21.47 4.46
C GLU A 206 12.93 20.54 4.17
N GLN A 207 12.79 19.24 4.43
CA GLN A 207 13.81 18.25 4.09
C GLN A 207 14.14 18.19 2.60
N LEU A 208 13.14 18.26 1.75
CA LEU A 208 13.34 18.31 0.30
C LEU A 208 14.07 19.57 -0.12
N LYS A 209 13.69 20.75 0.41
CA LYS A 209 14.38 22.02 0.15
C LYS A 209 15.86 21.94 0.53
N CYS A 210 16.17 21.40 1.72
CA CYS A 210 17.55 21.27 2.17
C CYS A 210 18.36 20.28 1.32
N ARG A 211 17.71 19.21 0.80
CA ARG A 211 18.35 18.31 -0.16
C ARG A 211 18.67 19.01 -1.48
N TYR A 212 17.73 19.79 -2.03
CA TYR A 212 17.98 20.57 -3.25
C TYR A 212 19.08 21.61 -3.05
N LYS A 213 19.14 22.28 -1.89
CA LYS A 213 20.25 23.20 -1.53
C LYS A 213 21.60 22.47 -1.52
N ALA A 214 21.66 21.26 -0.94
CA ALA A 214 22.86 20.43 -0.92
C ALA A 214 23.32 20.02 -2.33
N ASP A 215 22.36 19.68 -3.23
CA ASP A 215 22.64 19.33 -4.62
C ASP A 215 23.16 20.53 -5.39
N ALA A 216 22.53 21.69 -5.26
CA ALA A 216 22.93 22.94 -5.89
C ALA A 216 24.33 23.40 -5.43
N ALA A 217 24.63 23.22 -4.14
CA ALA A 217 25.94 23.50 -3.55
C ALA A 217 26.98 22.42 -3.85
N LYS A 218 26.64 21.35 -4.58
CA LYS A 218 27.52 20.21 -4.91
C LYS A 218 28.20 19.60 -3.69
N ILE A 219 27.49 19.52 -2.55
CA ILE A 219 28.02 18.96 -1.31
C ILE A 219 28.37 17.48 -1.52
N LEU A 220 29.57 17.10 -1.11
CA LEU A 220 30.05 15.72 -1.24
C LEU A 220 29.18 14.74 -0.44
N PRO A 221 29.03 13.50 -0.90
CA PRO A 221 28.16 12.51 -0.23
C PRO A 221 28.46 12.32 1.26
N ARG A 222 29.73 12.37 1.67
CA ARG A 222 30.18 12.25 3.08
C ARG A 222 29.70 13.40 3.97
N ASP A 223 29.59 14.61 3.41
CA ASP A 223 29.29 15.84 4.16
C ASP A 223 27.81 16.22 4.04
N ARG A 224 27.06 15.52 3.17
CA ARG A 224 25.69 15.83 2.80
C ARG A 224 24.71 15.74 3.96
N THR A 225 24.86 14.72 4.82
CA THR A 225 24.00 14.55 5.99
C THR A 225 24.17 15.70 6.98
N ALA A 226 25.39 16.09 7.28
CA ALA A 226 25.68 17.21 8.17
C ALA A 226 25.14 18.54 7.62
N TYR A 227 25.29 18.77 6.31
CA TYR A 227 24.75 19.94 5.64
C TYR A 227 23.21 20.00 5.72
N ILE A 228 22.50 18.88 5.49
CA ILE A 228 21.05 18.83 5.56
C ILE A 228 20.55 19.09 6.98
N ILE A 229 21.23 18.54 8.01
CA ILE A 229 20.89 18.79 9.41
C ILE A 229 21.04 20.27 9.73
N GLY A 230 22.17 20.91 9.43
CA GLY A 230 22.38 22.33 9.66
C GLY A 230 21.35 23.22 8.93
N CYS A 231 21.02 22.87 7.68
CA CYS A 231 19.97 23.59 6.94
C CYS A 231 18.60 23.49 7.61
N LEU A 232 18.24 22.35 8.19
CA LEU A 232 16.96 22.18 8.91
C LEU A 232 16.92 22.96 10.22
N GLU A 233 18.04 23.02 10.94
CA GLU A 233 18.17 23.81 12.17
C GLU A 233 18.04 25.32 11.89
N GLU A 234 18.60 25.80 10.80
CA GLU A 234 18.46 27.20 10.36
C GLU A 234 16.99 27.54 10.01
N GLU A 235 16.29 26.67 9.26
CA GLU A 235 14.87 26.86 8.90
C GLU A 235 13.97 26.86 10.16
N ASP A 236 14.21 25.98 11.14
CA ASP A 236 13.48 25.96 12.41
C ASP A 236 13.74 27.23 13.25
N SER A 237 14.94 27.78 13.22
CA SER A 237 15.31 29.01 13.96
C SER A 237 14.70 30.28 13.36
N GLN A 238 14.33 30.26 12.09
CA GLN A 238 13.71 31.40 11.38
C GLN A 238 12.18 31.41 11.48
N LYS A 239 11.54 30.38 12.07
CA LYS A 239 10.09 30.38 12.30
C LYS A 239 9.75 31.36 13.42
N PRO A 240 8.88 32.35 13.15
CA PRO A 240 8.37 33.23 14.22
C PRO A 240 7.64 32.39 15.27
N ALA A 241 7.85 32.73 16.56
CA ALA A 241 7.25 32.07 17.73
C ALA A 241 5.72 32.32 17.85
N THR A 242 4.95 32.12 16.78
CA THR A 242 3.55 32.51 16.69
C THR A 242 2.58 31.32 16.80
N ASP A 243 2.98 30.20 17.40
CA ASP A 243 2.03 29.10 17.73
C ASP A 243 2.51 28.31 18.97
N GLN A 244 2.37 28.91 20.14
CA GLN A 244 2.28 28.22 21.43
C GLN A 244 0.89 28.42 22.03
#